data_7197a77e84c6c14f0f1d9766c30b350f
#
_entry.id   7197a77e84c6c14f0f1d9766c30b350f
#
_cell.length_a   1.000
_cell.length_b   1.000
_cell.length_c   1.000
_cell.angle_alpha   90.00
_cell.angle_beta   90.00
_cell.angle_gamma   90.00
#
_symmetry.space_group_name_H-M   'P 1'
#
loop_
_entity.id
_entity.type
_entity.pdbx_description
1 polymer ?
#
loop_
_entity_poly.entity_id
_entity_poly.type
_entity_poly.pdbx_seq_one_letter_code
_entity_poly.pdbx_strand_id
1 'polypeptide(L)'
;PQCDITDWPAFRIRGFMHDVGRSYIPLEELKREISLLSRYKINVFHWHLTENQAWRLESKRYPQLNAPENMEREKGKFYTLDEARQLVEFCKQHQVLLIPEIDMPGHSAAFERTFKTDMQSEKGTQILKDIIDEVCATFDVPYLHIGTDEVQFTNPDFVPMMVKYIRDKGKKVISYNPGWNYKPGEIDMTQLWSYRGKAQKGIPAIDCRYHYANHFDTYADLVAMFNSRIYNQPEGSDDLAGCIVAFWNDRFIDNTPQLLAENNFYPYMLTLAERAWRGGGNCYFDGKGTLLWEDEPEQLAAFKEFEDRLLWQKKNWLKEVPFPYVCQTQSEWQITDAFPNGGDLNKVFPPEEKEDSVYQYEGKTYKTRKIIGNGIYLRHVWGTLVPGFYANPQENHTAYATRWIYSPKERKAKLALEFQNYSRSESDLAPRQGTWDYKCSRAWINGKEIM
;
A
#
# COMPACT_ATOMS: atom_id res chain seq x y z
N PRO A 1 -33.50 -16.76 14.90
CA PRO A 1 -34.40 -15.72 14.42
C PRO A 1 -34.35 -15.70 12.90
N GLN A 2 -35.49 -15.60 12.26
CA GLN A 2 -35.62 -15.42 10.83
C GLN A 2 -35.29 -13.95 10.53
N CYS A 3 -34.45 -13.69 9.54
CA CYS A 3 -34.12 -12.31 9.10
C CYS A 3 -34.03 -12.30 7.58
N ASP A 4 -34.42 -11.17 7.00
CA ASP A 4 -34.20 -10.86 5.59
C ASP A 4 -32.92 -10.01 5.48
N ILE A 5 -31.99 -10.43 4.61
CA ILE A 5 -30.74 -9.72 4.37
C ILE A 5 -30.72 -9.25 2.92
N THR A 6 -30.57 -7.95 2.73
CA THR A 6 -30.34 -7.34 1.42
C THR A 6 -29.01 -6.57 1.48
N ASP A 7 -28.03 -7.05 0.73
CA ASP A 7 -26.66 -6.51 0.79
C ASP A 7 -25.94 -6.70 -0.56
N TRP A 8 -25.19 -5.68 -0.98
CA TRP A 8 -24.39 -5.69 -2.20
C TRP A 8 -23.19 -4.75 -2.07
N PRO A 9 -22.08 -4.97 -2.82
CA PRO A 9 -20.92 -4.12 -2.76
C PRO A 9 -21.16 -2.80 -3.50
N ALA A 10 -20.63 -1.70 -2.95
CA ALA A 10 -20.59 -0.42 -3.63
C ALA A 10 -19.63 -0.43 -4.84
N PHE A 11 -18.55 -1.21 -4.78
CA PHE A 11 -17.59 -1.37 -5.86
C PHE A 11 -17.45 -2.83 -6.26
N ARG A 12 -17.53 -3.11 -7.58
CA ARG A 12 -17.48 -4.49 -8.10
C ARG A 12 -16.09 -5.12 -7.99
N ILE A 13 -15.00 -4.34 -8.10
CA ILE A 13 -13.62 -4.78 -7.90
C ILE A 13 -13.15 -4.31 -6.53
N ARG A 14 -12.65 -5.26 -5.72
CA ARG A 14 -12.07 -5.03 -4.39
C ARG A 14 -10.88 -5.97 -4.27
N GLY A 15 -9.69 -5.45 -4.41
CA GLY A 15 -8.53 -6.30 -4.61
C GLY A 15 -7.27 -5.85 -3.87
N PHE A 16 -6.26 -6.70 -3.99
CA PHE A 16 -4.90 -6.41 -3.58
C PHE A 16 -3.92 -6.84 -4.68
N MET A 17 -2.77 -6.20 -4.69
CA MET A 17 -1.66 -6.53 -5.57
C MET A 17 -0.42 -6.83 -4.74
N HIS A 18 0.29 -7.90 -5.06
CA HIS A 18 1.62 -8.17 -4.54
C HIS A 18 2.68 -8.02 -5.63
N ASP A 19 3.69 -7.22 -5.32
CA ASP A 19 4.94 -7.11 -6.08
C ASP A 19 5.88 -8.25 -5.70
N VAL A 20 5.67 -9.40 -6.32
CA VAL A 20 6.55 -10.56 -6.12
C VAL A 20 7.83 -10.46 -6.95
N GLY A 21 7.87 -9.57 -7.93
CA GLY A 21 9.07 -9.26 -8.71
C GLY A 21 10.20 -8.77 -7.81
N ARG A 22 9.91 -7.82 -6.90
CA ARG A 22 10.87 -7.29 -5.93
C ARG A 22 11.06 -8.19 -4.71
N SER A 23 10.01 -8.83 -4.19
CA SER A 23 10.12 -9.76 -3.03
C SER A 23 9.24 -10.98 -3.25
N TYR A 24 9.88 -12.15 -3.35
CA TYR A 24 9.18 -13.42 -3.55
C TYR A 24 8.31 -13.77 -2.34
N ILE A 25 7.04 -14.07 -2.59
CA ILE A 25 6.10 -14.57 -1.57
C ILE A 25 5.82 -16.05 -1.84
N PRO A 26 6.02 -16.95 -0.88
CA PRO A 26 5.76 -18.36 -1.07
C PRO A 26 4.30 -18.65 -1.50
N LEU A 27 4.10 -19.61 -2.38
CA LEU A 27 2.78 -19.97 -2.90
C LEU A 27 1.74 -20.25 -1.80
N GLU A 28 2.16 -20.94 -0.74
CA GLU A 28 1.27 -21.26 0.39
C GLU A 28 0.86 -20.01 1.19
N GLU A 29 1.72 -18.99 1.23
CA GLU A 29 1.35 -17.69 1.80
C GLU A 29 0.30 -16.99 0.94
N LEU A 30 0.50 -16.93 -0.39
CA LEU A 30 -0.48 -16.37 -1.32
C LEU A 30 -1.85 -17.07 -1.19
N LYS A 31 -1.86 -18.40 -1.09
CA LYS A 31 -3.09 -19.18 -0.85
C LYS A 31 -3.73 -18.82 0.49
N ARG A 32 -2.93 -18.64 1.55
CA ARG A 32 -3.44 -18.25 2.87
C ARG A 32 -4.10 -16.88 2.82
N GLU A 33 -3.47 -15.90 2.19
CA GLU A 33 -3.98 -14.55 2.01
C GLU A 33 -5.30 -14.56 1.22
N ILE A 34 -5.34 -15.24 0.08
CA ILE A 34 -6.53 -15.37 -0.76
C ILE A 34 -7.67 -16.00 0.03
N SER A 35 -7.42 -17.11 0.73
CA SER A 35 -8.43 -17.79 1.53
C SER A 35 -8.97 -16.92 2.67
N LEU A 36 -8.10 -16.16 3.35
CA LEU A 36 -8.54 -15.26 4.41
C LEU A 36 -9.30 -14.06 3.86
N LEU A 37 -8.77 -13.40 2.85
CA LEU A 37 -9.33 -12.15 2.33
C LEU A 37 -10.65 -12.37 1.57
N SER A 38 -10.84 -13.51 0.93
CA SER A 38 -12.13 -13.86 0.30
C SER A 38 -13.29 -13.86 1.28
N ARG A 39 -13.06 -14.20 2.55
CA ARG A 39 -14.07 -14.16 3.62
C ARG A 39 -14.51 -12.72 3.94
N TYR A 40 -13.67 -11.74 3.65
CA TYR A 40 -13.95 -10.30 3.78
C TYR A 40 -14.39 -9.67 2.46
N LYS A 41 -14.86 -10.49 1.50
CA LYS A 41 -15.39 -10.02 0.21
C LYS A 41 -14.36 -9.37 -0.72
N ILE A 42 -13.06 -9.57 -0.50
CA ILE A 42 -12.02 -9.28 -1.48
C ILE A 42 -12.15 -10.30 -2.61
N ASN A 43 -12.22 -9.83 -3.84
CA ASN A 43 -12.53 -10.65 -5.01
C ASN A 43 -11.53 -10.53 -6.17
N VAL A 44 -10.44 -9.80 -5.98
CA VAL A 44 -9.38 -9.68 -6.98
C VAL A 44 -8.02 -9.81 -6.33
N PHE A 45 -7.16 -10.64 -6.92
CA PHE A 45 -5.73 -10.71 -6.65
C PHE A 45 -4.96 -10.33 -7.92
N HIS A 46 -4.21 -9.24 -7.87
CA HIS A 46 -3.32 -8.79 -8.93
C HIS A 46 -1.90 -9.26 -8.63
N TRP A 47 -1.34 -10.08 -9.48
CA TRP A 47 -0.06 -10.75 -9.30
C TRP A 47 1.01 -10.12 -10.19
N HIS A 48 1.79 -9.19 -9.64
CA HIS A 48 2.87 -8.49 -10.33
C HIS A 48 4.12 -9.37 -10.36
N LEU A 49 4.28 -10.13 -11.46
CA LEU A 49 5.22 -11.26 -11.58
C LEU A 49 6.62 -10.87 -12.05
N THR A 50 6.78 -9.68 -12.63
CA THR A 50 8.02 -9.29 -13.31
C THR A 50 8.44 -7.89 -12.92
N GLU A 51 9.72 -7.70 -12.67
CA GLU A 51 10.31 -6.45 -12.25
C GLU A 51 11.80 -6.34 -12.60
N ASN A 52 12.39 -5.18 -12.37
CA ASN A 52 13.83 -4.96 -12.54
C ASN A 52 14.67 -5.98 -11.76
N GLN A 53 14.25 -6.35 -10.57
CA GLN A 53 14.97 -7.23 -9.66
C GLN A 53 14.89 -8.69 -10.07
N ALA A 54 13.74 -9.15 -10.56
CA ALA A 54 13.60 -10.55 -10.97
C ALA A 54 12.37 -10.79 -11.87
N TRP A 55 12.48 -11.84 -12.65
CA TRP A 55 11.39 -12.46 -13.38
C TRP A 55 10.91 -13.68 -12.60
N ARG A 56 9.69 -13.65 -12.04
CA ARG A 56 9.22 -14.67 -11.09
C ARG A 56 8.34 -15.77 -11.69
N LEU A 57 8.01 -15.72 -12.96
CA LEU A 57 7.25 -16.79 -13.63
C LEU A 57 8.19 -17.68 -14.44
N GLU A 58 8.05 -18.99 -14.31
CA GLU A 58 8.77 -19.96 -15.15
C GLU A 58 8.49 -19.71 -16.63
N SER A 59 9.52 -19.78 -17.46
CA SER A 59 9.38 -19.91 -18.91
C SER A 59 10.08 -21.19 -19.37
N LYS A 60 9.33 -22.06 -20.05
CA LYS A 60 9.88 -23.28 -20.65
C LYS A 60 10.67 -22.95 -21.94
N ARG A 61 10.23 -21.92 -22.66
CA ARG A 61 10.95 -21.46 -23.88
C ARG A 61 12.24 -20.74 -23.54
N TYR A 62 12.26 -19.99 -22.45
CA TYR A 62 13.38 -19.15 -22.06
C TYR A 62 13.78 -19.37 -20.59
N PRO A 63 14.24 -20.58 -20.22
CA PRO A 63 14.54 -20.91 -18.83
C PRO A 63 15.62 -20.03 -18.21
N GLN A 64 16.45 -19.35 -19.03
CA GLN A 64 17.43 -18.38 -18.57
C GLN A 64 16.81 -17.14 -17.89
N LEU A 65 15.52 -16.84 -18.09
CA LEU A 65 14.81 -15.80 -17.33
C LEU A 65 14.79 -16.08 -15.83
N ASN A 66 14.75 -17.36 -15.46
CA ASN A 66 14.68 -17.81 -14.07
C ASN A 66 16.05 -18.19 -13.51
N ALA A 67 17.12 -18.02 -14.29
CA ALA A 67 18.47 -18.31 -13.83
C ALA A 67 18.90 -17.35 -12.71
N PRO A 68 19.53 -17.86 -11.62
CA PRO A 68 19.90 -17.05 -10.47
C PRO A 68 20.76 -15.82 -10.79
N GLU A 69 21.63 -15.94 -11.80
CA GLU A 69 22.51 -14.86 -12.27
C GLU A 69 21.76 -13.68 -12.90
N ASN A 70 20.51 -13.90 -13.36
CA ASN A 70 19.66 -12.86 -13.93
C ASN A 70 18.70 -12.23 -12.90
N MET A 71 18.78 -12.64 -11.64
CA MET A 71 18.01 -12.07 -10.52
C MET A 71 18.92 -11.28 -9.59
N GLU A 72 18.47 -10.11 -9.16
CA GLU A 72 19.16 -9.29 -8.17
C GLU A 72 18.78 -9.65 -6.75
N ARG A 73 17.47 -9.94 -6.52
CA ARG A 73 16.94 -10.32 -5.21
C ARG A 73 16.44 -11.74 -5.22
N GLU A 74 16.63 -12.46 -4.12
CA GLU A 74 16.11 -13.81 -3.86
C GLU A 74 16.35 -14.76 -5.06
N LYS A 75 17.62 -14.86 -5.42
CA LYS A 75 18.10 -15.57 -6.60
C LYS A 75 17.60 -17.02 -6.66
N GLY A 76 17.05 -17.39 -7.81
CA GLY A 76 16.52 -18.74 -8.06
C GLY A 76 15.12 -19.00 -7.48
N LYS A 77 14.48 -18.02 -6.82
CA LYS A 77 13.09 -18.14 -6.40
C LYS A 77 12.16 -17.64 -7.52
N PHE A 78 11.26 -18.49 -7.97
CA PHE A 78 10.25 -18.20 -8.98
C PHE A 78 9.08 -19.20 -8.84
N TYR A 79 7.98 -18.93 -9.48
CA TYR A 79 6.83 -19.83 -9.54
C TYR A 79 6.89 -20.65 -10.82
N THR A 80 6.72 -21.97 -10.70
CA THR A 80 6.57 -22.85 -11.85
C THR A 80 5.23 -22.62 -12.54
N LEU A 81 5.11 -23.01 -13.80
CA LEU A 81 3.84 -22.93 -14.53
C LEU A 81 2.75 -23.78 -13.86
N ASP A 82 3.14 -24.89 -13.22
CA ASP A 82 2.20 -25.74 -12.48
C ASP A 82 1.73 -25.08 -11.18
N GLU A 83 2.60 -24.40 -10.44
CA GLU A 83 2.20 -23.58 -9.29
C GLU A 83 1.29 -22.41 -9.70
N ALA A 84 1.55 -21.79 -10.85
CA ALA A 84 0.68 -20.76 -11.38
C ALA A 84 -0.73 -21.29 -11.69
N ARG A 85 -0.83 -22.45 -12.34
CA ARG A 85 -2.14 -23.12 -12.58
C ARG A 85 -2.85 -23.47 -11.28
N GLN A 86 -2.12 -24.00 -10.31
CA GLN A 86 -2.67 -24.32 -8.98
C GLN A 86 -3.25 -23.07 -8.30
N LEU A 87 -2.54 -21.93 -8.40
CA LEU A 87 -3.02 -20.68 -7.80
C LEU A 87 -4.25 -20.12 -8.51
N VAL A 88 -4.31 -20.23 -9.84
CA VAL A 88 -5.52 -19.87 -10.61
C VAL A 88 -6.72 -20.68 -10.16
N GLU A 89 -6.57 -21.99 -10.05
CA GLU A 89 -7.66 -22.87 -9.61
C GLU A 89 -8.06 -22.59 -8.16
N PHE A 90 -7.09 -22.36 -7.28
CA PHE A 90 -7.33 -21.97 -5.89
C PHE A 90 -8.10 -20.64 -5.79
N CYS A 91 -7.75 -19.65 -6.60
CA CYS A 91 -8.48 -18.38 -6.68
C CYS A 91 -9.93 -18.58 -7.13
N LYS A 92 -10.18 -19.41 -8.16
CA LYS A 92 -11.54 -19.74 -8.63
C LYS A 92 -12.39 -20.37 -7.53
N GLN A 93 -11.83 -21.31 -6.77
CA GLN A 93 -12.51 -21.95 -5.64
C GLN A 93 -12.90 -20.97 -4.53
N HIS A 94 -12.14 -19.88 -4.38
CA HIS A 94 -12.40 -18.82 -3.42
C HIS A 94 -13.16 -17.62 -4.01
N GLN A 95 -13.63 -17.71 -5.27
CA GLN A 95 -14.32 -16.62 -5.99
C GLN A 95 -13.46 -15.34 -6.07
N VAL A 96 -12.15 -15.50 -6.19
CA VAL A 96 -11.18 -14.42 -6.39
C VAL A 96 -10.69 -14.47 -7.84
N LEU A 97 -10.80 -13.36 -8.55
CA LEU A 97 -10.24 -13.21 -9.89
C LEU A 97 -8.73 -12.96 -9.76
N LEU A 98 -7.91 -13.86 -10.30
CA LEU A 98 -6.49 -13.63 -10.44
C LEU A 98 -6.22 -12.84 -11.72
N ILE A 99 -5.45 -11.77 -11.60
CA ILE A 99 -4.96 -10.94 -12.72
C ILE A 99 -3.43 -11.06 -12.72
N PRO A 100 -2.85 -11.88 -13.61
CA PRO A 100 -1.40 -11.92 -13.76
C PRO A 100 -0.90 -10.68 -14.48
N GLU A 101 0.28 -10.21 -14.11
CA GLU A 101 0.95 -9.11 -14.78
C GLU A 101 2.31 -9.53 -15.30
N ILE A 102 2.54 -9.18 -16.57
CA ILE A 102 3.86 -9.17 -17.22
C ILE A 102 4.09 -7.74 -17.65
N ASP A 103 4.85 -7.01 -16.86
CA ASP A 103 5.11 -5.59 -17.12
C ASP A 103 5.97 -5.40 -18.37
N MET A 104 5.52 -4.50 -19.23
CA MET A 104 6.15 -4.20 -20.50
C MET A 104 5.79 -2.79 -21.01
N PRO A 105 6.70 -2.07 -21.65
CA PRO A 105 8.12 -2.38 -21.79
C PRO A 105 8.98 -1.86 -20.64
N GLY A 106 8.37 -1.24 -19.62
CA GLY A 106 9.02 -0.77 -18.41
C GLY A 106 9.36 -1.89 -17.43
N HIS A 107 10.03 -1.52 -16.34
CA HIS A 107 10.40 -2.45 -15.26
C HIS A 107 11.03 -3.77 -15.76
N SER A 108 11.85 -3.66 -16.81
CA SER A 108 12.29 -4.77 -17.66
C SER A 108 13.75 -5.16 -17.50
N ALA A 109 14.47 -4.64 -16.49
CA ALA A 109 15.91 -4.89 -16.38
C ALA A 109 16.26 -6.38 -16.23
N ALA A 110 15.40 -7.20 -15.61
CA ALA A 110 15.59 -8.66 -15.57
C ALA A 110 15.54 -9.29 -16.97
N PHE A 111 14.61 -8.83 -17.83
CA PHE A 111 14.55 -9.24 -19.23
C PHE A 111 15.78 -8.78 -20.00
N GLU A 112 16.19 -7.53 -19.85
CA GLU A 112 17.35 -6.98 -20.55
C GLU A 112 18.67 -7.66 -20.12
N ARG A 113 18.82 -7.98 -18.83
CA ARG A 113 19.98 -8.77 -18.35
C ARG A 113 20.05 -10.13 -19.01
N THR A 114 18.90 -10.77 -19.21
CA THR A 114 18.79 -12.11 -19.80
C THR A 114 19.09 -12.10 -21.29
N PHE A 115 18.47 -11.21 -22.06
CA PHE A 115 18.47 -11.28 -23.53
C PHE A 115 19.40 -10.27 -24.20
N LYS A 116 19.96 -9.33 -23.43
CA LYS A 116 20.81 -8.22 -23.93
C LYS A 116 20.10 -7.43 -25.02
N THR A 117 18.79 -7.17 -24.82
CA THR A 117 17.95 -6.42 -25.76
C THR A 117 16.77 -5.78 -25.02
N ASP A 118 16.33 -4.64 -25.52
CA ASP A 118 15.12 -3.96 -25.08
C ASP A 118 13.85 -4.68 -25.58
N MET A 119 12.79 -4.66 -24.78
CA MET A 119 11.51 -5.28 -25.15
C MET A 119 10.86 -4.66 -26.40
N GLN A 120 11.11 -3.39 -26.69
CA GLN A 120 10.55 -2.68 -27.83
C GLN A 120 11.33 -2.91 -29.13
N SER A 121 12.49 -3.56 -29.08
CA SER A 121 13.22 -3.98 -30.28
C SER A 121 12.47 -5.10 -31.00
N GLU A 122 12.77 -5.33 -32.26
CA GLU A 122 12.20 -6.44 -33.05
C GLU A 122 12.45 -7.80 -32.37
N LYS A 123 13.71 -8.04 -31.93
CA LYS A 123 14.09 -9.26 -31.19
C LYS A 123 13.35 -9.36 -29.86
N GLY A 124 13.33 -8.29 -29.06
CA GLY A 124 12.66 -8.27 -27.77
C GLY A 124 11.15 -8.50 -27.87
N THR A 125 10.53 -7.85 -28.83
CA THR A 125 9.10 -8.04 -29.15
C THR A 125 8.77 -9.49 -29.52
N GLN A 126 9.61 -10.15 -30.31
CA GLN A 126 9.38 -11.56 -30.67
C GLN A 126 9.51 -12.47 -29.45
N ILE A 127 10.52 -12.26 -28.61
CA ILE A 127 10.68 -12.99 -27.34
C ILE A 127 9.46 -12.81 -26.43
N LEU A 128 8.97 -11.55 -26.31
CA LEU A 128 7.78 -11.28 -25.51
C LEU A 128 6.53 -11.99 -26.04
N LYS A 129 6.32 -12.03 -27.34
CA LYS A 129 5.20 -12.77 -27.96
C LYS A 129 5.25 -14.24 -27.60
N ASP A 130 6.44 -14.85 -27.64
CA ASP A 130 6.65 -16.24 -27.25
C ASP A 130 6.33 -16.47 -25.76
N ILE A 131 6.72 -15.53 -24.89
CA ILE A 131 6.40 -15.57 -23.45
C ILE A 131 4.89 -15.40 -23.24
N ILE A 132 4.24 -14.46 -23.92
CA ILE A 132 2.80 -14.23 -23.84
C ILE A 132 2.02 -15.47 -24.30
N ASP A 133 2.52 -16.23 -25.27
CA ASP A 133 1.92 -17.51 -25.65
C ASP A 133 1.92 -18.50 -24.49
N GLU A 134 3.05 -18.64 -23.77
CA GLU A 134 3.13 -19.48 -22.56
C GLU A 134 2.20 -18.98 -21.45
N VAL A 135 2.20 -17.67 -21.19
CA VAL A 135 1.35 -17.04 -20.18
C VAL A 135 -0.12 -17.27 -20.47
N CYS A 136 -0.58 -16.99 -21.70
CA CYS A 136 -1.97 -17.17 -22.10
C CYS A 136 -2.41 -18.64 -22.03
N ALA A 137 -1.51 -19.58 -22.32
CA ALA A 137 -1.78 -21.01 -22.23
C ALA A 137 -1.78 -21.51 -20.76
N THR A 138 -1.07 -20.84 -19.86
CA THR A 138 -0.94 -21.24 -18.45
C THR A 138 -2.09 -20.70 -17.61
N PHE A 139 -2.45 -19.41 -17.80
CA PHE A 139 -3.45 -18.73 -17.00
C PHE A 139 -4.84 -18.81 -17.63
N ASP A 140 -5.69 -19.68 -17.10
CA ASP A 140 -7.12 -19.73 -17.45
C ASP A 140 -7.89 -18.62 -16.72
N VAL A 141 -7.61 -17.38 -17.08
CA VAL A 141 -8.21 -16.17 -16.53
C VAL A 141 -8.58 -15.21 -17.67
N PRO A 142 -9.56 -14.31 -17.48
CA PRO A 142 -10.02 -13.43 -18.55
C PRO A 142 -9.11 -12.24 -18.86
N TYR A 143 -8.22 -11.86 -17.91
CA TYR A 143 -7.40 -10.65 -18.03
C TYR A 143 -5.91 -10.97 -17.96
N LEU A 144 -5.12 -10.17 -18.68
CA LEU A 144 -3.69 -10.03 -18.51
C LEU A 144 -3.36 -8.54 -18.33
N HIS A 145 -2.60 -8.22 -17.28
CA HIS A 145 -2.09 -6.87 -17.06
C HIS A 145 -0.71 -6.74 -17.72
N ILE A 146 -0.45 -5.62 -18.42
CA ILE A 146 0.76 -5.40 -19.19
C ILE A 146 1.62 -4.24 -18.68
N GLY A 147 1.31 -3.69 -17.51
CA GLY A 147 2.04 -2.55 -16.95
C GLY A 147 1.90 -1.29 -17.80
N THR A 148 2.98 -0.84 -18.42
CA THR A 148 3.16 0.33 -19.30
C THR A 148 3.47 1.64 -18.58
N ASP A 149 3.79 1.62 -17.32
CA ASP A 149 4.19 2.80 -16.55
C ASP A 149 5.71 3.02 -16.55
N GLU A 150 6.09 4.21 -16.11
CA GLU A 150 7.47 4.65 -15.83
C GLU A 150 8.50 4.34 -16.94
N VAL A 151 8.08 4.40 -18.19
CA VAL A 151 8.92 4.06 -19.34
C VAL A 151 8.82 5.07 -20.47
N GLN A 152 9.89 5.20 -21.23
CA GLN A 152 9.91 5.92 -22.50
C GLN A 152 9.52 4.97 -23.65
N PHE A 153 8.48 5.29 -24.38
CA PHE A 153 8.07 4.55 -25.57
C PHE A 153 8.92 4.94 -26.76
N THR A 154 9.87 4.08 -27.13
CA THR A 154 10.77 4.27 -28.28
C THR A 154 10.16 3.72 -29.57
N ASN A 155 9.22 2.77 -29.44
CA ASN A 155 8.46 2.20 -30.55
C ASN A 155 6.96 2.50 -30.35
N PRO A 156 6.37 3.42 -31.13
CA PRO A 156 4.98 3.81 -30.98
C PRO A 156 3.97 2.69 -31.31
N ASP A 157 4.38 1.67 -32.01
CA ASP A 157 3.52 0.53 -32.39
C ASP A 157 3.55 -0.58 -31.35
N PHE A 158 4.48 -0.54 -30.39
CA PHE A 158 4.70 -1.65 -29.43
C PHE A 158 3.46 -1.94 -28.60
N VAL A 159 2.92 -0.96 -27.88
CA VAL A 159 1.76 -1.18 -26.99
C VAL A 159 0.50 -1.58 -27.77
N PRO A 160 0.08 -0.87 -28.83
CA PRO A 160 -1.07 -1.30 -29.63
C PRO A 160 -0.93 -2.72 -30.20
N MET A 161 0.27 -3.08 -30.67
CA MET A 161 0.55 -4.40 -31.18
C MET A 161 0.44 -5.49 -30.09
N MET A 162 0.98 -5.25 -28.90
CA MET A 162 0.92 -6.22 -27.79
C MET A 162 -0.51 -6.37 -27.27
N VAL A 163 -1.27 -5.28 -27.14
CA VAL A 163 -2.69 -5.34 -26.78
C VAL A 163 -3.47 -6.19 -27.78
N LYS A 164 -3.28 -5.93 -29.08
CA LYS A 164 -3.92 -6.73 -30.13
C LYS A 164 -3.52 -8.19 -30.04
N TYR A 165 -2.23 -8.48 -29.90
CA TYR A 165 -1.71 -9.85 -29.80
C TYR A 165 -2.32 -10.64 -28.66
N ILE A 166 -2.44 -10.02 -27.48
CA ILE A 166 -3.06 -10.64 -26.31
C ILE A 166 -4.57 -10.85 -26.52
N ARG A 167 -5.26 -9.88 -27.12
CA ARG A 167 -6.68 -10.01 -27.46
C ARG A 167 -6.93 -11.12 -28.49
N ASP A 168 -6.05 -11.29 -29.46
CA ASP A 168 -6.11 -12.39 -30.44
C ASP A 168 -5.95 -13.77 -29.76
N LYS A 169 -5.37 -13.84 -28.53
CA LYS A 169 -5.34 -15.04 -27.67
C LYS A 169 -6.58 -15.19 -26.79
N GLY A 170 -7.60 -14.35 -26.95
CA GLY A 170 -8.85 -14.40 -26.20
C GLY A 170 -8.80 -13.77 -24.80
N LYS A 171 -7.75 -13.02 -24.46
CA LYS A 171 -7.65 -12.31 -23.19
C LYS A 171 -8.04 -10.85 -23.34
N LYS A 172 -8.58 -10.26 -22.28
CA LYS A 172 -8.73 -8.82 -22.11
C LYS A 172 -7.46 -8.24 -21.50
N VAL A 173 -7.18 -6.98 -21.78
CA VAL A 173 -5.93 -6.33 -21.37
C VAL A 173 -6.19 -5.20 -20.40
N ILE A 174 -5.41 -5.20 -19.31
CA ILE A 174 -5.34 -4.12 -18.32
C ILE A 174 -3.97 -3.46 -18.44
N SER A 175 -3.91 -2.15 -18.21
CA SER A 175 -2.68 -1.37 -18.26
C SER A 175 -2.70 -0.25 -17.24
N TYR A 176 -1.54 0.22 -16.82
CA TYR A 176 -1.44 1.36 -15.90
C TYR A 176 -1.80 2.70 -16.55
N ASN A 177 -2.32 3.62 -15.72
CA ASN A 177 -2.53 5.02 -16.06
C ASN A 177 -2.07 5.90 -14.85
N PRO A 178 -1.10 6.82 -15.02
CA PRO A 178 -0.37 7.16 -16.25
C PRO A 178 0.46 6.01 -16.83
N GLY A 179 0.56 6.00 -18.16
CA GLY A 179 1.27 5.02 -18.95
C GLY A 179 1.02 5.33 -20.41
N TRP A 180 0.68 4.33 -21.20
CA TRP A 180 0.23 4.56 -22.56
C TRP A 180 -1.14 5.25 -22.57
N ASN A 181 -1.35 6.20 -23.52
CA ASN A 181 -2.60 6.93 -23.66
C ASN A 181 -3.55 6.15 -24.60
N TYR A 182 -4.63 5.63 -24.04
CA TYR A 182 -5.63 4.88 -24.78
C TYR A 182 -6.85 5.72 -25.12
N LYS A 183 -7.50 5.37 -26.22
CA LYS A 183 -8.89 5.78 -26.55
C LYS A 183 -9.86 4.66 -26.15
N PRO A 184 -11.16 4.96 -25.96
CA PRO A 184 -12.18 3.94 -25.77
C PRO A 184 -12.12 2.87 -26.87
N GLY A 185 -12.11 1.59 -26.43
CA GLY A 185 -11.98 0.44 -27.31
C GLY A 185 -10.54 -0.04 -27.57
N GLU A 186 -9.53 0.77 -27.32
CA GLU A 186 -8.11 0.38 -27.47
C GLU A 186 -7.59 -0.46 -26.32
N ILE A 187 -8.20 -0.36 -25.13
CA ILE A 187 -7.88 -1.14 -23.94
C ILE A 187 -9.16 -1.60 -23.25
N ASP A 188 -9.12 -2.65 -22.46
CA ASP A 188 -10.30 -3.18 -21.79
C ASP A 188 -10.50 -2.59 -20.37
N MET A 189 -9.41 -2.18 -19.72
CA MET A 189 -9.44 -1.54 -18.40
C MET A 189 -8.12 -0.83 -18.13
N THR A 190 -8.13 0.22 -17.29
CA THR A 190 -6.92 0.86 -16.80
C THR A 190 -6.84 0.77 -15.28
N GLN A 191 -5.62 0.66 -14.74
CA GLN A 191 -5.34 0.75 -13.31
C GLN A 191 -4.63 2.06 -13.01
N LEU A 192 -5.28 2.90 -12.20
CA LEU A 192 -4.77 4.22 -11.86
C LEU A 192 -3.78 4.08 -10.71
N TRP A 193 -2.48 4.27 -10.98
CA TRP A 193 -1.43 4.03 -9.99
C TRP A 193 -0.84 5.29 -9.37
N SER A 194 -0.97 6.43 -10.00
CA SER A 194 -0.41 7.72 -9.56
C SER A 194 -1.51 8.76 -9.37
N TYR A 195 -1.30 9.75 -8.51
CA TYR A 195 -2.21 10.89 -8.35
C TYR A 195 -2.54 11.61 -9.68
N ARG A 196 -1.69 11.45 -10.69
CA ARG A 196 -1.90 11.96 -12.06
C ARG A 196 -2.86 11.11 -12.87
N GLY A 197 -3.12 9.87 -12.44
CA GLY A 197 -4.02 8.94 -13.14
C GLY A 197 -5.45 9.46 -13.12
N LYS A 198 -6.14 9.33 -14.26
CA LYS A 198 -7.51 9.81 -14.42
C LYS A 198 -8.36 8.73 -15.10
N ALA A 199 -9.51 8.45 -14.52
CA ALA A 199 -10.53 7.64 -15.16
C ALA A 199 -11.02 8.36 -16.42
N GLN A 200 -11.23 7.59 -17.48
CA GLN A 200 -11.68 8.08 -18.78
C GLN A 200 -13.05 7.48 -19.08
N LYS A 201 -13.97 8.31 -19.58
CA LYS A 201 -15.28 7.81 -19.99
C LYS A 201 -15.14 6.74 -21.10
N GLY A 202 -15.79 5.60 -20.88
CA GLY A 202 -15.76 4.47 -21.81
C GLY A 202 -14.55 3.56 -21.65
N ILE A 203 -13.70 3.77 -20.64
CA ILE A 203 -12.63 2.85 -20.25
C ILE A 203 -12.78 2.58 -18.76
N PRO A 204 -13.21 1.37 -18.35
CA PRO A 204 -13.29 1.03 -16.94
C PRO A 204 -11.96 1.21 -16.23
N ALA A 205 -11.97 1.82 -15.04
CA ALA A 205 -10.77 2.06 -14.28
C ALA A 205 -10.81 1.37 -12.91
N ILE A 206 -9.65 0.94 -12.43
CA ILE A 206 -9.42 0.49 -11.05
C ILE A 206 -8.64 1.60 -10.34
N ASP A 207 -9.13 2.13 -9.23
CA ASP A 207 -8.41 3.11 -8.44
C ASP A 207 -7.39 2.42 -7.53
N CYS A 208 -6.11 2.69 -7.76
CA CYS A 208 -5.00 2.22 -6.95
C CYS A 208 -4.13 3.40 -6.45
N ARG A 209 -4.52 4.64 -6.81
CA ARG A 209 -3.79 5.85 -6.46
C ARG A 209 -3.76 6.00 -4.96
N TYR A 210 -2.89 6.33 -4.21
CA TYR A 210 -2.82 6.45 -2.75
C TYR A 210 -3.15 5.18 -1.95
N HIS A 211 -3.68 4.14 -2.57
CA HIS A 211 -3.96 2.86 -1.95
C HIS A 211 -2.70 1.98 -2.01
N TYR A 212 -1.60 2.52 -1.50
CA TYR A 212 -0.33 1.83 -1.38
C TYR A 212 -0.04 1.55 0.09
N ALA A 213 0.37 0.33 0.40
CA ALA A 213 0.71 -0.10 1.74
C ALA A 213 2.20 -0.48 1.86
N ASN A 214 3.06 0.23 1.15
CA ASN A 214 4.52 0.02 1.15
C ASN A 214 5.27 1.07 1.98
N HIS A 215 4.61 1.66 2.98
CA HIS A 215 5.17 2.79 3.71
C HIS A 215 5.87 2.38 5.00
N PHE A 216 5.81 1.10 5.37
CA PHE A 216 6.40 0.56 6.59
C PHE A 216 5.97 1.30 7.86
N ASP A 217 4.76 1.80 7.86
CA ASP A 217 4.14 2.49 8.98
C ASP A 217 3.12 1.58 9.64
N THR A 218 3.32 1.31 10.93
CA THR A 218 2.50 0.36 11.71
C THR A 218 1.02 0.75 11.78
N TYR A 219 0.71 2.01 11.57
CA TYR A 219 -0.66 2.55 11.64
C TYR A 219 -1.09 3.24 10.35
N ALA A 220 -0.22 3.13 9.34
CA ALA A 220 -0.36 3.87 8.11
C ALA A 220 -1.77 3.87 7.60
N ASP A 221 -2.19 4.99 7.26
CA ASP A 221 -3.30 5.27 6.37
C ASP A 221 -4.62 4.50 6.60
N LEU A 222 -4.73 3.71 7.71
CA LEU A 222 -5.98 3.02 8.01
C LEU A 222 -7.13 4.02 8.25
N VAL A 223 -6.85 5.11 8.94
CA VAL A 223 -7.82 6.18 9.16
C VAL A 223 -8.17 6.85 7.83
N ALA A 224 -7.15 7.18 7.03
CA ALA A 224 -7.35 7.78 5.72
C ALA A 224 -8.11 6.83 4.77
N MET A 225 -7.74 5.54 4.76
CA MET A 225 -8.43 4.52 3.96
C MET A 225 -9.90 4.37 4.40
N PHE A 226 -10.16 4.31 5.70
CA PHE A 226 -11.52 4.20 6.23
C PHE A 226 -12.38 5.40 5.84
N ASN A 227 -11.83 6.61 5.88
CA ASN A 227 -12.55 7.85 5.59
C ASN A 227 -12.57 8.18 4.09
N SER A 228 -11.71 7.60 3.26
CA SER A 228 -11.58 8.01 1.87
C SER A 228 -12.76 7.57 0.99
N ARG A 229 -13.08 8.40 0.01
CA ARG A 229 -13.90 8.03 -1.14
C ARG A 229 -13.01 7.45 -2.22
N ILE A 230 -13.27 6.22 -2.62
CA ILE A 230 -12.57 5.59 -3.74
C ILE A 230 -12.80 6.44 -5.00
N TYR A 231 -11.71 6.92 -5.61
CA TYR A 231 -11.75 7.87 -6.73
C TYR A 231 -12.67 9.10 -6.50
N ASN A 232 -12.83 9.52 -5.25
CA ASN A 232 -13.76 10.61 -4.86
C ASN A 232 -15.25 10.36 -5.28
N GLN A 233 -15.64 9.08 -5.39
CA GLN A 233 -17.00 8.66 -5.70
C GLN A 233 -17.58 7.84 -4.55
N PRO A 234 -18.88 7.97 -4.24
CA PRO A 234 -19.52 7.18 -3.17
C PRO A 234 -19.68 5.70 -3.54
N GLU A 235 -19.74 5.38 -4.82
CA GLU A 235 -19.92 4.02 -5.36
C GLU A 235 -19.29 3.90 -6.75
N GLY A 236 -19.14 2.67 -7.22
CA GLY A 236 -18.60 2.36 -8.54
C GLY A 236 -19.58 2.70 -9.68
N SER A 237 -19.05 2.69 -10.89
CA SER A 237 -19.79 2.92 -12.13
C SER A 237 -19.21 2.08 -13.25
N ASP A 238 -19.73 2.24 -14.49
CA ASP A 238 -19.15 1.60 -15.68
C ASP A 238 -17.71 2.07 -15.95
N ASP A 239 -17.43 3.34 -15.65
CA ASP A 239 -16.09 3.94 -15.82
C ASP A 239 -15.21 3.78 -14.57
N LEU A 240 -15.75 3.34 -13.45
CA LEU A 240 -15.01 3.08 -12.20
C LEU A 240 -15.38 1.73 -11.63
N ALA A 241 -14.56 0.73 -11.93
CA ALA A 241 -14.83 -0.66 -11.56
C ALA A 241 -14.61 -0.95 -10.06
N GLY A 242 -13.70 -0.23 -9.41
CA GLY A 242 -13.38 -0.43 -8.01
C GLY A 242 -11.97 -0.02 -7.64
N CYS A 243 -11.37 -0.72 -6.69
CA CYS A 243 -10.05 -0.39 -6.18
C CYS A 243 -9.20 -1.61 -5.84
N ILE A 244 -7.90 -1.41 -5.87
CA ILE A 244 -6.88 -2.37 -5.46
C ILE A 244 -5.90 -1.65 -4.53
N VAL A 245 -5.52 -2.27 -3.41
CA VAL A 245 -4.35 -1.86 -2.63
C VAL A 245 -3.10 -2.50 -3.22
N ALA A 246 -2.10 -1.70 -3.50
CA ALA A 246 -0.83 -2.17 -4.02
C ALA A 246 0.22 -2.28 -2.90
N PHE A 247 0.84 -3.45 -2.82
CA PHE A 247 1.95 -3.74 -1.92
C PHE A 247 3.24 -3.79 -2.75
N TRP A 248 3.81 -2.60 -2.99
CA TRP A 248 5.10 -2.47 -3.66
C TRP A 248 6.22 -2.75 -2.68
N ASN A 249 7.07 -3.72 -3.01
CA ASN A 249 8.15 -4.16 -2.15
C ASN A 249 9.49 -3.47 -2.50
N ASP A 250 9.46 -2.12 -2.57
CA ASP A 250 10.66 -1.32 -2.85
C ASP A 250 11.78 -1.62 -1.86
N ARG A 251 11.46 -1.69 -0.57
CA ARG A 251 12.39 -2.11 0.47
C ARG A 251 12.45 -3.62 0.56
N PHE A 252 13.66 -4.16 0.62
CA PHE A 252 13.87 -5.59 0.78
C PHE A 252 13.78 -6.01 2.25
N ILE A 253 12.90 -6.96 2.53
CA ILE A 253 12.79 -7.64 3.83
C ILE A 253 12.83 -9.14 3.57
N ASP A 254 13.90 -9.79 4.02
CA ASP A 254 14.11 -11.23 3.84
C ASP A 254 13.33 -12.06 4.88
N ASN A 255 12.05 -11.78 5.02
CA ASN A 255 11.14 -12.54 5.87
C ASN A 255 9.69 -12.18 5.53
N THR A 256 8.95 -13.09 4.93
CA THR A 256 7.56 -12.83 4.50
C THR A 256 6.64 -12.38 5.64
N PRO A 257 6.57 -13.02 6.82
CA PRO A 257 5.77 -12.53 7.93
C PRO A 257 6.13 -11.11 8.38
N GLN A 258 7.41 -10.75 8.40
CA GLN A 258 7.84 -9.40 8.73
C GLN A 258 7.45 -8.41 7.62
N LEU A 259 7.61 -8.77 6.36
CA LEU A 259 7.18 -7.95 5.22
C LEU A 259 5.69 -7.61 5.30
N LEU A 260 4.85 -8.61 5.56
CA LEU A 260 3.41 -8.42 5.71
C LEU A 260 3.06 -7.58 6.94
N ALA A 261 3.81 -7.73 8.04
CA ALA A 261 3.62 -6.90 9.23
C ALA A 261 3.99 -5.45 8.97
N GLU A 262 5.15 -5.18 8.38
CA GLU A 262 5.62 -3.82 8.11
C GLU A 262 4.78 -3.09 7.06
N ASN A 263 4.22 -3.83 6.11
CA ASN A 263 3.24 -3.30 5.15
C ASN A 263 1.82 -3.19 5.71
N ASN A 264 1.57 -3.54 6.95
CA ASN A 264 0.22 -3.57 7.55
C ASN A 264 -0.80 -4.35 6.71
N PHE A 265 -0.39 -5.43 6.06
CA PHE A 265 -1.16 -6.12 5.04
C PHE A 265 -2.60 -6.42 5.47
N TYR A 266 -2.79 -7.19 6.53
CA TYR A 266 -4.14 -7.59 6.97
C TYR A 266 -5.00 -6.44 7.49
N PRO A 267 -4.52 -5.56 8.40
CA PRO A 267 -5.32 -4.43 8.85
C PRO A 267 -5.73 -3.52 7.69
N TYR A 268 -4.83 -3.27 6.75
CA TYR A 268 -5.09 -2.41 5.60
C TYR A 268 -6.12 -3.03 4.66
N MET A 269 -6.00 -4.33 4.38
CA MET A 269 -6.94 -5.05 3.52
C MET A 269 -8.36 -5.15 4.13
N LEU A 270 -8.48 -5.32 5.44
CA LEU A 270 -9.79 -5.32 6.09
C LEU A 270 -10.44 -3.94 6.05
N THR A 271 -9.64 -2.88 6.14
CA THR A 271 -10.12 -1.50 6.00
C THR A 271 -10.60 -1.21 4.57
N LEU A 272 -9.85 -1.67 3.56
CA LEU A 272 -10.30 -1.60 2.17
C LEU A 272 -11.61 -2.37 1.96
N ALA A 273 -11.68 -3.60 2.49
CA ALA A 273 -12.87 -4.44 2.37
C ALA A 273 -14.12 -3.71 2.91
N GLU A 274 -14.02 -3.10 4.08
CA GLU A 274 -15.09 -2.27 4.66
C GLU A 274 -15.46 -1.12 3.75
N ARG A 275 -14.48 -0.32 3.32
CA ARG A 275 -14.71 0.85 2.49
C ARG A 275 -15.28 0.50 1.12
N ALA A 276 -14.71 -0.48 0.45
CA ALA A 276 -15.12 -0.86 -0.90
C ALA A 276 -16.48 -1.60 -0.93
N TRP A 277 -16.85 -2.26 0.17
CA TRP A 277 -18.17 -2.86 0.30
C TRP A 277 -19.25 -1.82 0.58
N ARG A 278 -19.04 -0.97 1.59
CA ARG A 278 -20.02 0.05 2.01
C ARG A 278 -20.13 1.24 1.07
N GLY A 279 -19.05 1.58 0.36
CA GLY A 279 -18.97 2.82 -0.39
C GLY A 279 -18.96 4.06 0.52
N GLY A 280 -19.27 5.21 -0.03
CA GLY A 280 -19.28 6.48 0.71
C GLY A 280 -17.88 6.97 1.06
N GLY A 281 -17.69 7.44 2.28
CA GLY A 281 -16.48 8.13 2.74
C GLY A 281 -16.69 9.66 2.75
N ASN A 282 -15.71 10.39 3.28
CA ASN A 282 -15.81 11.85 3.43
C ASN A 282 -15.26 12.58 2.21
N CYS A 283 -14.02 12.35 1.87
CA CYS A 283 -13.40 12.86 0.66
C CYS A 283 -12.27 11.91 0.21
N TYR A 284 -11.80 12.13 -1.00
CA TYR A 284 -10.68 11.34 -1.51
C TYR A 284 -9.41 11.67 -0.74
N PHE A 285 -8.84 10.66 -0.10
CA PHE A 285 -7.70 10.81 0.80
C PHE A 285 -7.85 12.01 1.74
N ASP A 286 -8.94 12.03 2.39
CA ASP A 286 -9.44 13.03 3.33
C ASP A 286 -8.50 14.22 3.59
N GLY A 287 -8.97 15.44 3.44
CA GLY A 287 -8.19 16.65 3.71
C GLY A 287 -7.64 16.78 5.13
N LYS A 288 -8.03 15.88 6.04
CA LYS A 288 -7.47 15.72 7.38
C LYS A 288 -6.53 14.52 7.53
N GLY A 289 -6.32 13.77 6.43
CA GLY A 289 -5.34 12.71 6.33
C GLY A 289 -5.59 11.55 7.28
N THR A 290 -4.54 11.14 7.98
CA THR A 290 -4.48 9.95 8.84
C THR A 290 -4.87 10.22 10.29
N LEU A 291 -5.25 11.44 10.63
CA LEU A 291 -5.50 11.86 12.00
C LEU A 291 -6.99 11.74 12.38
N LEU A 292 -7.23 11.39 13.63
CA LEU A 292 -8.54 11.43 14.28
C LEU A 292 -8.62 12.69 15.14
N TRP A 293 -9.66 13.49 14.94
CA TRP A 293 -9.85 14.74 15.63
C TRP A 293 -11.02 14.68 16.61
N GLU A 294 -10.83 15.24 17.82
CA GLU A 294 -11.85 15.28 18.87
C GLU A 294 -13.08 16.12 18.44
N ASP A 295 -12.87 17.14 17.65
CA ASP A 295 -13.93 18.03 17.16
C ASP A 295 -14.72 17.46 15.97
N GLU A 296 -14.46 16.18 15.60
CA GLU A 296 -15.20 15.41 14.59
C GLU A 296 -15.85 14.16 15.19
N PRO A 297 -16.79 14.30 16.11
CA PRO A 297 -17.29 13.19 16.93
C PRO A 297 -17.99 12.10 16.12
N GLU A 298 -18.64 12.44 15.01
CA GLU A 298 -19.31 11.46 14.13
C GLU A 298 -18.30 10.57 13.41
N GLN A 299 -17.24 11.16 12.87
CA GLN A 299 -16.16 10.42 12.21
C GLN A 299 -15.41 9.53 13.22
N LEU A 300 -15.11 10.08 14.39
CA LEU A 300 -14.47 9.35 15.47
C LEU A 300 -15.32 8.17 15.93
N ALA A 301 -16.61 8.35 16.09
CA ALA A 301 -17.53 7.27 16.49
C ALA A 301 -17.64 6.18 15.41
N ALA A 302 -17.73 6.56 14.14
CA ALA A 302 -17.77 5.63 13.03
C ALA A 302 -16.47 4.82 12.91
N PHE A 303 -15.32 5.49 13.04
CA PHE A 303 -14.02 4.81 13.03
C PHE A 303 -13.87 3.89 14.25
N LYS A 304 -14.30 4.33 15.44
CA LYS A 304 -14.26 3.50 16.65
C LYS A 304 -15.07 2.22 16.51
N GLU A 305 -16.28 2.30 15.95
CA GLU A 305 -17.10 1.10 15.70
C GLU A 305 -16.40 0.12 14.76
N PHE A 306 -15.80 0.62 13.70
CA PHE A 306 -14.99 -0.19 12.78
C PHE A 306 -13.76 -0.78 13.49
N GLU A 307 -13.04 0.03 14.27
CA GLU A 307 -11.85 -0.40 15.01
C GLU A 307 -12.17 -1.52 16.02
N ASP A 308 -13.29 -1.40 16.73
CA ASP A 308 -13.75 -2.43 17.68
C ASP A 308 -13.98 -3.78 16.95
N ARG A 309 -14.57 -3.76 15.74
CA ARG A 309 -14.73 -4.96 14.89
C ARG A 309 -13.39 -5.48 14.36
N LEU A 310 -12.51 -4.58 13.91
CA LEU A 310 -11.16 -4.93 13.44
C LEU A 310 -10.33 -5.63 14.52
N LEU A 311 -10.34 -5.08 15.74
CA LEU A 311 -9.64 -5.67 16.89
C LEU A 311 -10.27 -7.00 17.34
N TRP A 312 -11.59 -7.13 17.20
CA TRP A 312 -12.27 -8.40 17.44
C TRP A 312 -11.83 -9.47 16.42
N GLN A 313 -11.72 -9.12 15.12
CA GLN A 313 -11.21 -10.01 14.08
C GLN A 313 -9.76 -10.43 14.37
N LYS A 314 -8.90 -9.47 14.71
CA LYS A 314 -7.53 -9.74 15.15
C LYS A 314 -7.47 -10.80 16.25
N LYS A 315 -8.26 -10.63 17.29
CA LYS A 315 -8.27 -11.51 18.47
C LYS A 315 -8.82 -12.91 18.19
N ASN A 316 -9.83 -13.03 17.33
CA ASN A 316 -10.60 -14.27 17.20
C ASN A 316 -10.28 -15.05 15.91
N TRP A 317 -10.03 -14.38 14.79
CA TRP A 317 -9.91 -15.04 13.49
C TRP A 317 -8.52 -14.87 12.85
N LEU A 318 -7.80 -13.81 13.19
CA LEU A 318 -6.54 -13.41 12.56
C LEU A 318 -5.36 -13.40 13.55
N LYS A 319 -5.45 -14.15 14.64
CA LYS A 319 -4.40 -14.22 15.66
C LYS A 319 -3.10 -14.89 15.18
N GLU A 320 -3.18 -15.71 14.14
CA GLU A 320 -2.03 -16.46 13.60
C GLU A 320 -1.34 -15.72 12.43
N VAL A 321 -1.84 -14.55 12.05
CA VAL A 321 -1.25 -13.77 10.97
C VAL A 321 -0.57 -12.50 11.49
N PRO A 322 0.38 -11.93 10.74
CA PRO A 322 1.02 -10.66 11.09
C PRO A 322 -0.03 -9.52 11.14
N PHE A 323 -0.35 -9.07 12.32
CA PHE A 323 -1.37 -8.05 12.55
C PHE A 323 -0.89 -7.04 13.60
N PRO A 324 0.02 -6.12 13.25
CA PRO A 324 0.68 -5.24 14.22
C PRO A 324 -0.21 -4.14 14.78
N TYR A 325 -1.40 -3.94 14.24
CA TYR A 325 -2.31 -2.86 14.60
C TYR A 325 -2.69 -2.86 16.09
N VAL A 326 -2.70 -1.68 16.70
CA VAL A 326 -3.17 -1.43 18.06
C VAL A 326 -4.29 -0.38 18.03
N CYS A 327 -5.11 -0.36 19.10
CA CYS A 327 -6.23 0.56 19.23
C CYS A 327 -5.76 2.02 19.13
N GLN A 328 -6.36 2.79 18.22
CA GLN A 328 -6.08 4.22 18.04
C GLN A 328 -7.01 5.09 18.89
N THR A 329 -8.28 4.73 18.95
CA THR A 329 -9.34 5.59 19.52
C THR A 329 -9.30 5.74 21.03
N GLN A 330 -8.41 5.01 21.72
CA GLN A 330 -8.21 5.07 23.18
C GLN A 330 -6.93 5.81 23.60
N SER A 331 -6.24 6.42 22.66
CA SER A 331 -4.98 7.11 22.92
C SER A 331 -5.07 8.57 22.51
N GLU A 332 -4.62 9.45 23.36
CA GLU A 332 -4.64 10.90 23.15
C GLU A 332 -3.23 11.47 23.30
N TRP A 333 -2.93 12.47 22.48
CA TRP A 333 -1.69 13.23 22.54
C TRP A 333 -1.99 14.73 22.52
N GLN A 334 -1.19 15.48 23.26
CA GLN A 334 -1.10 16.93 23.15
C GLN A 334 0.14 17.24 22.31
N ILE A 335 -0.02 17.96 21.19
CA ILE A 335 1.07 18.31 20.30
C ILE A 335 1.19 19.83 20.22
N THR A 336 2.38 20.37 20.48
CA THR A 336 2.64 21.81 20.45
C THR A 336 2.68 22.34 19.01
N ASP A 337 2.47 23.64 18.84
CA ASP A 337 3.01 24.35 17.72
C ASP A 337 4.54 24.15 17.66
N ALA A 338 5.11 24.20 16.47
CA ALA A 338 6.52 23.95 16.31
C ALA A 338 7.39 25.18 16.65
N PHE A 339 8.39 24.99 17.47
CA PHE A 339 9.33 26.05 17.91
C PHE A 339 10.52 26.18 16.95
N PRO A 340 10.95 27.39 16.56
CA PRO A 340 12.10 27.56 15.68
C PRO A 340 13.41 27.26 16.44
N ASN A 341 14.11 26.23 16.02
CA ASN A 341 15.38 25.82 16.62
C ASN A 341 16.63 26.39 15.91
N GLY A 342 16.45 26.95 14.70
CA GLY A 342 17.56 27.51 13.93
C GLY A 342 18.59 26.48 13.47
N GLY A 343 18.23 25.19 13.47
CA GLY A 343 19.14 24.07 13.15
C GLY A 343 19.87 23.50 14.37
N ASP A 344 19.72 24.10 15.55
CA ASP A 344 20.25 23.55 16.79
C ASP A 344 19.30 22.53 17.41
N LEU A 345 19.63 21.28 17.28
CA LEU A 345 18.84 20.14 17.79
C LEU A 345 18.93 19.98 19.31
N ASN A 346 19.82 20.71 19.99
CA ASN A 346 19.97 20.72 21.44
C ASN A 346 19.26 21.89 22.11
N LYS A 347 18.64 22.78 21.32
CA LYS A 347 17.90 23.91 21.86
C LYS A 347 16.71 23.45 22.69
N VAL A 348 16.67 23.90 23.95
CA VAL A 348 15.62 23.56 24.92
C VAL A 348 14.48 24.56 24.81
N PHE A 349 13.25 24.08 24.89
CA PHE A 349 12.05 24.89 24.82
C PHE A 349 11.14 24.67 26.04
N PRO A 350 10.20 25.59 26.35
CA PRO A 350 9.36 25.53 27.54
C PRO A 350 8.63 24.18 27.79
N PRO A 351 8.22 23.39 26.80
CA PRO A 351 7.61 22.07 27.05
C PRO A 351 8.53 21.07 27.75
N GLU A 352 9.86 21.24 27.70
CA GLU A 352 10.79 20.38 28.42
C GLU A 352 10.85 20.68 29.93
N GLU A 353 10.49 21.91 30.31
CA GLU A 353 10.48 22.35 31.70
C GLU A 353 9.14 22.08 32.39
N LYS A 354 8.04 22.33 31.67
CA LYS A 354 6.69 22.19 32.21
C LYS A 354 5.68 21.90 31.10
N GLU A 355 4.83 20.93 31.34
CA GLU A 355 3.67 20.68 30.46
C GLU A 355 2.61 21.76 30.67
N ASP A 356 2.16 22.37 29.58
CA ASP A 356 1.09 23.36 29.55
C ASP A 356 0.32 23.29 28.20
N SER A 357 -0.85 23.90 28.13
CA SER A 357 -1.63 24.03 26.90
C SER A 357 -1.21 25.23 26.06
N VAL A 358 -0.50 26.20 26.65
CA VAL A 358 -0.05 27.42 25.99
C VAL A 358 1.31 27.80 26.52
N TYR A 359 2.24 28.07 25.63
CA TYR A 359 3.60 28.45 25.94
C TYR A 359 3.92 29.85 25.40
N GLN A 360 4.70 30.61 26.16
CA GLN A 360 5.29 31.89 25.73
C GLN A 360 6.77 31.66 25.48
N TYR A 361 7.23 31.98 24.28
CA TYR A 361 8.62 31.85 23.93
C TYR A 361 9.03 32.96 22.94
N GLU A 362 10.10 33.71 23.26
CA GLU A 362 10.61 34.82 22.43
C GLU A 362 9.50 35.78 21.97
N GLY A 363 8.57 36.15 22.86
CA GLY A 363 7.48 37.08 22.57
C GLY A 363 6.34 36.53 21.71
N LYS A 364 6.34 35.23 21.41
CA LYS A 364 5.30 34.54 20.66
C LYS A 364 4.57 33.53 21.55
N THR A 365 3.32 33.27 21.18
CA THR A 365 2.45 32.27 21.82
C THR A 365 2.42 31.00 20.99
N TYR A 366 2.71 29.87 21.62
CA TYR A 366 2.64 28.53 21.06
C TYR A 366 1.57 27.75 21.80
N LYS A 367 0.68 27.08 21.08
CA LYS A 367 -0.44 26.33 21.64
C LYS A 367 -0.25 24.82 21.46
N THR A 368 -0.91 24.04 22.28
CA THR A 368 -1.09 22.61 22.04
C THR A 368 -2.42 22.34 21.34
N ARG A 369 -2.42 21.30 20.55
CA ARG A 369 -3.65 20.72 19.99
C ARG A 369 -3.71 19.25 20.33
N LYS A 370 -4.91 18.77 20.60
CA LYS A 370 -5.17 17.36 20.92
C LYS A 370 -5.42 16.57 19.64
N ILE A 371 -4.82 15.40 19.56
CA ILE A 371 -5.15 14.39 18.56
C ILE A 371 -5.39 13.03 19.22
N ILE A 372 -6.12 12.19 18.52
CA ILE A 372 -6.43 10.82 18.95
C ILE A 372 -5.67 9.84 18.06
N GLY A 373 -5.00 8.86 18.67
CA GLY A 373 -4.25 7.83 17.99
C GLY A 373 -2.96 7.43 18.69
N ASN A 374 -2.34 6.34 18.27
CA ASN A 374 -1.03 5.90 18.71
C ASN A 374 0.09 6.23 17.70
N GLY A 375 -0.28 6.66 16.51
CA GLY A 375 0.63 7.20 15.51
C GLY A 375 0.41 8.70 15.32
N ILE A 376 1.46 9.46 15.16
CA ILE A 376 1.43 10.90 14.95
C ILE A 376 2.17 11.20 13.65
N TYR A 377 1.44 11.67 12.64
CA TYR A 377 2.03 12.15 11.41
C TYR A 377 2.25 13.66 11.50
N LEU A 378 3.41 14.09 11.91
CA LEU A 378 3.76 15.52 11.88
C LEU A 378 3.72 16.03 10.44
N ARG A 379 4.21 15.21 9.50
CA ARG A 379 4.13 15.40 8.06
C ARG A 379 3.85 14.06 7.41
N HIS A 380 2.86 13.99 6.51
CA HIS A 380 2.63 12.78 5.73
C HIS A 380 3.68 12.60 4.63
N VAL A 381 3.97 11.36 4.25
CA VAL A 381 4.93 11.03 3.17
C VAL A 381 4.48 11.60 1.82
N TRP A 382 3.17 11.67 1.57
CA TRP A 382 2.57 12.31 0.40
C TRP A 382 2.46 13.84 0.51
N GLY A 383 3.12 14.41 1.49
CA GLY A 383 3.46 15.80 1.71
C GLY A 383 2.35 16.82 1.47
N THR A 384 2.23 17.28 0.23
CA THR A 384 1.24 18.30 -0.12
C THR A 384 -0.14 17.74 -0.48
N LEU A 385 -0.25 16.44 -0.71
CA LEU A 385 -1.49 15.79 -1.16
C LEU A 385 -2.29 15.21 0.00
N VAL A 386 -1.60 14.65 0.99
CA VAL A 386 -2.19 14.15 2.23
C VAL A 386 -1.63 14.95 3.39
N PRO A 387 -2.46 15.69 4.13
CA PRO A 387 -1.98 16.49 5.25
C PRO A 387 -1.55 15.61 6.43
N GLY A 388 -0.45 16.01 7.07
CA GLY A 388 -0.11 15.59 8.41
C GLY A 388 -0.66 16.55 9.46
N PHE A 389 -0.16 16.46 10.68
CA PHE A 389 -0.55 17.34 11.77
C PHE A 389 -0.29 18.84 11.45
N TYR A 390 0.86 19.12 10.85
CA TYR A 390 1.18 20.45 10.36
C TYR A 390 0.83 20.56 8.87
N ALA A 391 -0.06 21.50 8.54
CA ALA A 391 -0.40 21.78 7.14
C ALA A 391 0.81 22.29 6.34
N ASN A 392 1.66 23.10 6.99
CA ASN A 392 2.88 23.66 6.41
C ASN A 392 4.07 23.42 7.35
N PRO A 393 4.61 22.19 7.42
CA PRO A 393 5.77 21.92 8.27
C PRO A 393 6.98 22.74 7.81
N GLN A 394 7.68 23.32 8.79
CA GLN A 394 8.84 24.17 8.55
C GLN A 394 10.13 23.41 8.90
N GLU A 395 11.19 23.64 8.15
CA GLU A 395 12.52 23.17 8.50
C GLU A 395 13.06 23.89 9.74
N ASN A 396 14.01 23.27 10.43
CA ASN A 396 14.64 23.84 11.62
C ASN A 396 13.66 24.22 12.73
N HIS A 397 12.65 23.37 12.94
CA HIS A 397 11.68 23.51 14.02
C HIS A 397 11.60 22.22 14.85
N THR A 398 11.34 22.38 16.15
CA THR A 398 11.13 21.30 17.12
C THR A 398 9.67 21.29 17.57
N ALA A 399 9.06 20.12 17.60
CA ALA A 399 7.71 19.90 18.10
C ALA A 399 7.73 18.93 19.26
N TYR A 400 6.82 19.11 20.20
CA TYR A 400 6.67 18.24 21.37
C TYR A 400 5.32 17.54 21.32
N ALA A 401 5.32 16.25 21.61
CA ALA A 401 4.13 15.45 21.76
C ALA A 401 4.12 14.87 23.19
N THR A 402 3.08 15.15 23.98
CA THR A 402 2.94 14.66 25.34
C THR A 402 1.68 13.82 25.47
N ARG A 403 1.71 12.80 26.33
CA ARG A 403 0.53 12.03 26.71
C ARG A 403 0.65 11.50 28.13
N TRP A 404 -0.49 11.33 28.78
CA TRP A 404 -0.61 10.65 30.05
C TRP A 404 -1.01 9.19 29.85
N ILE A 405 -0.32 8.27 30.52
CA ILE A 405 -0.64 6.85 30.55
C ILE A 405 -1.03 6.48 31.97
N TYR A 406 -2.28 6.13 32.16
CA TYR A 406 -2.78 5.70 33.47
C TYR A 406 -2.60 4.19 33.66
N SER A 407 -2.10 3.79 34.82
CA SER A 407 -2.08 2.40 35.26
C SER A 407 -2.82 2.27 36.61
N PRO A 408 -3.88 1.44 36.69
CA PRO A 408 -4.67 1.31 37.91
C PRO A 408 -3.91 0.61 39.09
N LYS A 409 -2.75 0.05 38.79
CA LYS A 409 -1.87 -0.60 39.75
C LYS A 409 -0.41 -0.49 39.34
N GLU A 410 0.48 -0.56 40.30
CA GLU A 410 1.91 -0.66 40.01
C GLU A 410 2.22 -1.95 39.27
N ARG A 411 2.98 -1.84 38.18
CA ARG A 411 3.40 -2.96 37.34
C ARG A 411 4.61 -2.61 36.49
N LYS A 412 5.39 -3.61 36.13
CA LYS A 412 6.35 -3.48 35.03
C LYS A 412 5.59 -3.49 33.73
N ALA A 413 5.90 -2.55 32.84
CA ALA A 413 5.34 -2.46 31.50
C ALA A 413 6.47 -2.36 30.47
N LYS A 414 6.22 -2.82 29.26
CA LYS A 414 7.08 -2.55 28.10
C LYS A 414 6.46 -1.39 27.34
N LEU A 415 7.28 -0.41 26.99
CA LEU A 415 6.93 0.65 26.06
C LEU A 415 7.55 0.32 24.70
N ALA A 416 6.73 0.27 23.67
CA ALA A 416 7.21 0.31 22.31
C ALA A 416 7.07 1.76 21.82
N LEU A 417 8.17 2.34 21.41
CA LEU A 417 8.25 3.68 20.87
C LEU A 417 9.05 3.62 19.59
N GLU A 418 8.51 4.20 18.52
CA GLU A 418 9.09 4.20 17.21
C GLU A 418 9.06 5.62 16.64
N PHE A 419 10.19 6.07 16.12
CA PHE A 419 10.30 7.28 15.33
C PHE A 419 10.57 6.89 13.90
N GLN A 420 9.64 7.20 13.01
CA GLN A 420 9.83 6.93 11.60
C GLN A 420 10.34 8.16 10.89
N ASN A 421 11.52 8.00 10.33
CA ASN A 421 12.09 8.95 9.43
C ASN A 421 12.04 8.39 8.03
N TYR A 422 10.93 8.66 7.39
CA TYR A 422 10.50 7.96 6.22
C TYR A 422 11.30 8.33 4.97
N SER A 423 11.85 7.33 4.30
CA SER A 423 12.30 7.43 2.91
C SER A 423 11.71 6.30 2.08
N ARG A 424 11.34 6.61 0.84
CA ARG A 424 10.91 5.64 -0.15
C ARG A 424 12.04 5.05 -0.97
N SER A 425 13.27 5.48 -0.72
CA SER A 425 14.41 4.98 -1.46
C SER A 425 14.59 3.48 -1.24
N GLU A 426 14.79 2.73 -2.29
CA GLU A 426 15.15 1.30 -2.24
C GLU A 426 16.44 1.05 -1.44
N SER A 427 17.31 2.06 -1.37
CA SER A 427 18.54 2.01 -0.59
C SER A 427 18.35 2.26 0.90
N ASP A 428 17.21 2.82 1.32
CA ASP A 428 16.93 3.07 2.71
C ASP A 428 16.34 1.84 3.37
N LEU A 429 17.14 1.20 4.19
CA LEU A 429 16.68 0.12 5.05
C LEU A 429 15.85 0.69 6.21
N ALA A 430 14.81 -0.03 6.60
CA ALA A 430 14.13 0.26 7.86
C ALA A 430 15.16 0.22 9.00
N PRO A 431 15.14 1.15 9.95
CA PRO A 431 16.02 1.11 11.10
C PRO A 431 15.88 -0.22 11.83
N ARG A 432 16.98 -0.78 12.32
CA ARG A 432 16.91 -2.00 13.13
C ARG A 432 16.07 -1.73 14.37
N GLN A 433 15.25 -2.72 14.74
CA GLN A 433 14.49 -2.63 15.98
C GLN A 433 15.41 -2.29 17.15
N GLY A 434 15.00 -1.31 17.96
CA GLY A 434 15.80 -0.82 19.09
C GLY A 434 16.83 0.26 18.74
N THR A 435 16.83 0.76 17.49
CA THR A 435 17.61 1.94 17.11
C THR A 435 16.69 3.15 16.98
N TRP A 436 17.23 4.32 17.35
CA TRP A 436 16.55 5.60 17.17
C TRP A 436 16.81 6.17 15.77
N ASP A 437 15.96 7.10 15.38
CA ASP A 437 16.21 7.84 14.16
C ASP A 437 17.48 8.73 14.29
N TYR A 438 18.07 9.06 13.14
CA TYR A 438 19.24 9.90 13.08
C TYR A 438 18.92 11.41 13.01
N LYS A 439 17.65 11.79 13.27
CA LYS A 439 17.20 13.19 13.33
C LYS A 439 17.11 13.73 14.74
N CYS A 440 17.72 13.03 15.71
CA CYS A 440 17.79 13.41 17.11
C CYS A 440 16.42 13.58 17.78
N SER A 441 15.46 12.72 17.43
CA SER A 441 14.23 12.59 18.23
C SER A 441 14.56 12.11 19.62
N ARG A 442 13.91 12.70 20.63
CA ARG A 442 14.11 12.39 22.04
C ARG A 442 12.83 11.95 22.70
N ALA A 443 12.94 11.21 23.78
CA ALA A 443 11.80 10.76 24.56
C ALA A 443 12.06 10.84 26.06
N TRP A 444 11.06 11.25 26.82
CA TRP A 444 11.09 11.34 28.28
C TRP A 444 9.96 10.54 28.88
N ILE A 445 10.21 9.90 30.02
CA ILE A 445 9.18 9.28 30.86
C ILE A 445 9.27 9.90 32.23
N ASN A 446 8.19 10.53 32.73
CA ASN A 446 8.12 11.23 33.99
C ASN A 446 9.27 12.24 34.16
N GLY A 447 9.54 13.04 33.15
CA GLY A 447 10.60 14.04 33.14
C GLY A 447 12.02 13.51 33.00
N LYS A 448 12.20 12.19 32.90
CA LYS A 448 13.51 11.57 32.68
C LYS A 448 13.69 11.20 31.22
N GLU A 449 14.71 11.77 30.59
CA GLU A 449 15.11 11.37 29.24
C GLU A 449 15.52 9.89 29.25
N ILE A 450 14.92 9.13 28.37
CA ILE A 450 15.18 7.69 28.21
C ILE A 450 16.06 7.40 27.01
N MET A 451 16.23 8.42 26.14
CA MET A 451 17.16 8.45 25.06
C MET A 451 17.12 9.80 24.35
#